data_bf40499ccf6e108d1589ef2e83921aa0
#
_entry.id   bf40499ccf6e108d1589ef2e83921aa0
#
_cell.length_a   1.000
_cell.length_b   1.000
_cell.length_c   1.000
_cell.angle_alpha   90.00
_cell.angle_beta   90.00
_cell.angle_gamma   90.00
#
_symmetry.space_group_name_H-M   'P 1'
#
loop_
_entity.id
_entity.type
_entity.pdbx_description
1 polymer ?
#
loop_
_entity_poly.entity_id
_entity_poly.type
_entity_poly.pdbx_seq_one_letter_code
_entity_poly.pdbx_strand_id
1 'polypeptide(L)'
;MKNNFFSFFAFLLAALFLAVALAGCNGEGNGGETDTVSPESLADTETQQSDPMSGYLPLTENGKPLYAVVYQASGFAPGVTSTDIYEAALSIATKLNGLLPNADFRTVSSSRIPEGMRVIAVGKVEGISDSYFEGLRFRDWRLDETNGNISVAGYVHSAFYIASERVKDSIKLIDGELYLKKDILGTSFQDSYSIKDMTVNGKSVFDYEISYTGNNLDLAEALRDQIRATGGVLLPVVENGTAEKQIVIECSPETIGYRVACEGDKLIISYGDTLDRELLEMNLERTLNNVTSGGSLEWKDVEKEYSLLGGRRLITFNVLNVWNGTTPGTRDDAAVKMIKAYMPDFICLQEFDIGYRNATNGLISQLTADYAEVVVSGVEQNYVWNPIFYDKDKYTVEESGFVYLPDHTTSNESQNYQATPDKTSRFRSLVWAVLKDKTTGEIFVIGNLHFSVTDGATVQGGEATVVINTIKGVAARYEGCTTLVAGDYNSNRQSSTMGVGTMLSQGFYDTYDRAYHRNDYATAHTTGKAPSTGYLKNAIDHVLSLQQLDVQAYLVLVDEEILSASDHSPTVIQFN
;
A
#
# COMPACT_ATOMS: atom_id res chain seq x y z
N MET A 1 20.50 -0.33 2.08
CA MET A 1 20.14 -0.03 0.67
C MET A 1 18.61 0.11 0.55
N LYS A 2 17.99 0.97 1.37
CA LYS A 2 16.50 1.10 1.45
C LYS A 2 15.92 2.34 0.75
N ASN A 3 16.69 3.07 -0.06
CA ASN A 3 16.26 4.41 -0.52
C ASN A 3 15.91 4.57 -2.01
N ASN A 4 15.79 3.50 -2.81
CA ASN A 4 15.56 3.67 -4.25
C ASN A 4 14.21 3.20 -4.79
N PHE A 5 13.29 2.68 -3.97
CA PHE A 5 12.01 2.16 -4.47
C PHE A 5 10.91 3.23 -4.54
N PHE A 6 10.96 4.25 -3.71
CA PHE A 6 9.95 5.33 -3.68
C PHE A 6 10.08 6.38 -4.78
N SER A 7 11.24 6.47 -5.44
CA SER A 7 11.51 7.50 -6.46
C SER A 7 10.87 7.22 -7.82
N PHE A 8 10.47 5.99 -8.12
CA PHE A 8 9.95 5.62 -9.44
C PHE A 8 8.44 5.87 -9.60
N PHE A 9 7.66 5.75 -8.54
CA PHE A 9 6.21 6.00 -8.58
C PHE A 9 5.85 7.49 -8.57
N ALA A 10 6.65 8.33 -7.95
CA ALA A 10 6.43 9.78 -7.94
C ALA A 10 6.64 10.43 -9.32
N PHE A 11 7.45 9.83 -10.19
CA PHE A 11 7.71 10.37 -11.55
C PHE A 11 6.62 10.04 -12.57
N LEU A 12 5.87 8.98 -12.38
CA LEU A 12 4.80 8.59 -13.33
C LEU A 12 3.52 9.40 -13.12
N LEU A 13 3.21 9.85 -11.91
CA LEU A 13 2.06 10.71 -11.65
C LEU A 13 2.27 12.17 -12.09
N ALA A 14 3.49 12.68 -12.07
CA ALA A 14 3.80 14.05 -12.50
C ALA A 14 3.71 14.23 -14.03
N ALA A 15 3.87 13.16 -14.81
CA ALA A 15 3.79 13.23 -16.27
C ALA A 15 2.34 13.22 -16.82
N LEU A 16 1.36 12.79 -16.04
CA LEU A 16 -0.04 12.71 -16.47
C LEU A 16 -0.81 14.03 -16.27
N PHE A 17 -0.35 14.92 -15.41
CA PHE A 17 -1.01 16.20 -15.12
C PHE A 17 -0.62 17.36 -16.04
N LEU A 18 0.41 17.22 -16.87
CA LEU A 18 0.84 18.28 -17.79
C LEU A 18 0.16 18.24 -19.17
N ALA A 19 -0.65 17.24 -19.47
CA ALA A 19 -1.27 17.07 -20.79
C ALA A 19 -2.71 17.59 -20.91
N VAL A 20 -3.34 18.09 -19.84
CA VAL A 20 -4.76 18.53 -19.85
C VAL A 20 -4.94 20.04 -19.90
N ALA A 21 -3.89 20.84 -19.80
CA ALA A 21 -3.99 22.31 -19.71
C ALA A 21 -3.90 23.07 -21.05
N LEU A 22 -3.88 22.41 -22.21
CA LEU A 22 -3.70 23.07 -23.52
C LEU A 22 -4.77 22.79 -24.58
N ALA A 23 -6.01 22.49 -24.18
CA ALA A 23 -7.11 22.36 -25.15
C ALA A 23 -8.37 23.06 -24.63
N GLY A 24 -8.58 24.30 -25.03
CA GLY A 24 -9.84 24.96 -24.75
C GLY A 24 -9.90 26.46 -25.00
N CYS A 25 -9.64 26.88 -26.22
CA CYS A 25 -10.16 28.15 -26.75
C CYS A 25 -10.32 28.03 -28.25
N ASN A 26 -11.55 27.81 -28.68
CA ASN A 26 -12.09 28.32 -29.95
C ASN A 26 -13.55 27.87 -30.09
N GLY A 27 -14.45 28.83 -30.26
CA GLY A 27 -15.86 28.60 -30.55
C GLY A 27 -16.56 29.90 -30.81
N GLU A 28 -16.52 30.35 -32.03
CA GLU A 28 -17.34 31.45 -32.60
C GLU A 28 -18.81 31.05 -32.65
N GLY A 29 -19.71 32.04 -32.58
CA GLY A 29 -21.04 31.82 -33.09
C GLY A 29 -22.12 32.84 -32.68
N ASN A 30 -22.24 33.92 -33.37
CA ASN A 30 -23.43 34.61 -33.89
C ASN A 30 -24.78 34.57 -33.14
N GLY A 31 -25.41 35.74 -33.09
CA GLY A 31 -26.84 35.89 -33.01
C GLY A 31 -27.28 37.21 -32.36
N GLY A 32 -27.56 38.20 -33.17
CA GLY A 32 -27.98 39.52 -32.78
C GLY A 32 -29.41 39.60 -32.23
N GLU A 33 -29.62 40.66 -31.49
CA GLU A 33 -30.87 41.41 -31.52
C GLU A 33 -30.64 42.84 -31.03
N THR A 34 -31.13 43.78 -31.83
CA THR A 34 -31.08 45.19 -31.62
C THR A 34 -32.22 45.62 -30.70
N ASP A 35 -31.90 46.31 -29.63
CA ASP A 35 -32.88 47.21 -29.00
C ASP A 35 -32.31 48.58 -28.73
N THR A 36 -32.94 49.53 -29.33
CA THR A 36 -32.72 50.96 -29.24
C THR A 36 -33.20 51.51 -27.91
N VAL A 37 -32.34 52.17 -27.14
CA VAL A 37 -32.72 53.02 -26.03
C VAL A 37 -32.08 54.40 -26.20
N SER A 38 -32.93 55.41 -26.10
CA SER A 38 -32.65 56.84 -26.24
C SER A 38 -31.64 57.41 -25.24
N PRO A 39 -31.00 58.54 -25.56
CA PRO A 39 -30.00 59.16 -24.71
C PRO A 39 -30.67 60.05 -23.64
N GLU A 40 -30.44 59.71 -22.36
CA GLU A 40 -30.71 60.66 -21.28
C GLU A 40 -29.46 60.93 -20.46
N SER A 41 -29.17 62.22 -20.37
CA SER A 41 -28.39 62.98 -19.38
C SER A 41 -26.99 62.49 -19.00
N LEU A 42 -26.01 63.20 -19.54
CA LEU A 42 -24.68 63.35 -18.96
C LEU A 42 -24.82 64.03 -17.58
N ALA A 43 -24.72 63.21 -16.52
CA ALA A 43 -24.37 63.68 -15.21
C ALA A 43 -22.85 63.61 -15.11
N ASP A 44 -22.18 64.70 -14.84
CA ASP A 44 -20.78 64.82 -14.54
C ASP A 44 -20.45 63.88 -13.35
N THR A 45 -19.86 62.71 -13.65
CA THR A 45 -19.19 61.93 -12.66
C THR A 45 -17.79 62.49 -12.51
N GLU A 46 -17.55 63.29 -11.46
CA GLU A 46 -16.22 63.58 -10.97
C GLU A 46 -15.46 62.22 -10.84
N THR A 47 -14.55 62.01 -11.75
CA THR A 47 -13.54 60.96 -11.60
C THR A 47 -12.71 61.32 -10.38
N GLN A 48 -13.06 60.74 -9.22
CA GLN A 48 -12.14 60.72 -8.08
C GLN A 48 -10.86 60.08 -8.57
N GLN A 49 -9.85 60.91 -8.72
CA GLN A 49 -8.48 60.52 -9.00
C GLN A 49 -8.02 59.70 -7.81
N SER A 50 -8.08 58.38 -7.93
CA SER A 50 -7.65 57.46 -6.87
C SER A 50 -6.20 57.75 -6.56
N ASP A 51 -5.88 58.00 -5.29
CA ASP A 51 -4.52 58.18 -4.80
C ASP A 51 -3.65 57.04 -5.35
N PRO A 52 -2.60 57.32 -6.15
CA PRO A 52 -1.76 56.27 -6.73
C PRO A 52 -1.11 55.36 -5.68
N MET A 53 -1.06 55.79 -4.41
CA MET A 53 -0.48 55.01 -3.30
C MET A 53 -1.53 54.22 -2.51
N SER A 54 -2.83 54.35 -2.82
CA SER A 54 -3.89 53.61 -2.11
C SER A 54 -3.75 52.09 -2.16
N GLY A 55 -3.10 51.57 -3.24
CA GLY A 55 -2.81 50.13 -3.44
C GLY A 55 -1.55 49.63 -2.73
N TYR A 56 -0.88 50.46 -1.91
CA TYR A 56 0.39 50.12 -1.28
C TYR A 56 0.32 50.28 0.24
N LEU A 57 1.01 49.37 0.96
CA LEU A 57 1.21 49.42 2.40
C LEU A 57 2.66 49.88 2.67
N PRO A 58 2.89 51.03 3.36
CA PRO A 58 4.25 51.47 3.65
C PRO A 58 4.95 50.53 4.62
N LEU A 59 6.15 50.08 4.26
CA LEU A 59 7.04 49.28 5.10
C LEU A 59 8.13 50.09 5.78
N THR A 60 8.43 51.29 5.24
CA THR A 60 9.35 52.24 5.83
C THR A 60 8.74 53.62 5.89
N GLU A 61 9.29 54.47 6.75
CA GLU A 61 9.03 55.92 6.85
C GLU A 61 10.32 56.65 7.17
N ASN A 62 10.64 57.64 6.36
CA ASN A 62 11.91 58.38 6.43
C ASN A 62 13.14 57.44 6.43
N GLY A 63 13.08 56.39 5.59
CA GLY A 63 14.12 55.37 5.45
C GLY A 63 14.24 54.39 6.65
N LYS A 64 13.33 54.44 7.63
CA LYS A 64 13.35 53.58 8.80
C LYS A 64 12.28 52.51 8.71
N PRO A 65 12.54 51.27 9.18
CA PRO A 65 11.54 50.18 9.17
C PRO A 65 10.35 50.52 10.06
N LEU A 66 9.16 50.30 9.56
CA LEU A 66 7.91 50.27 10.32
C LEU A 66 7.59 48.88 10.87
N TYR A 67 8.27 47.84 10.34
CA TYR A 67 8.04 46.45 10.64
C TYR A 67 9.31 45.74 11.10
N ALA A 68 9.15 44.81 12.03
CA ALA A 68 10.10 43.74 12.30
C ALA A 68 9.65 42.46 11.58
N VAL A 69 10.58 41.67 11.03
CA VAL A 69 10.28 40.36 10.50
C VAL A 69 10.39 39.34 11.64
N VAL A 70 9.26 38.72 12.02
CA VAL A 70 9.17 37.88 13.20
C VAL A 70 8.88 36.43 12.75
N TYR A 71 9.68 35.49 13.24
CA TYR A 71 9.46 34.07 12.95
C TYR A 71 8.96 33.31 14.19
N GLN A 72 8.16 32.28 13.94
CA GLN A 72 7.70 31.34 14.97
C GLN A 72 8.88 30.63 15.64
N ALA A 73 8.94 30.65 16.98
CA ALA A 73 10.06 30.09 17.74
C ALA A 73 9.78 28.69 18.32
N SER A 74 8.51 28.28 18.43
CA SER A 74 8.09 26.99 19.00
C SER A 74 6.69 26.59 18.51
N GLY A 75 6.26 25.38 18.83
CA GLY A 75 4.92 24.90 18.47
C GLY A 75 4.77 24.58 16.98
N PHE A 76 5.78 23.97 16.36
CA PHE A 76 5.79 23.65 14.94
C PHE A 76 4.88 22.49 14.59
N ALA A 77 4.37 22.51 13.36
CA ALA A 77 3.72 21.33 12.80
C ALA A 77 4.74 20.18 12.65
N PRO A 78 4.29 18.91 12.69
CA PRO A 78 5.17 17.76 12.48
C PRO A 78 5.98 17.90 11.18
N GLY A 79 7.28 17.64 11.24
CA GLY A 79 8.18 17.75 10.09
C GLY A 79 8.63 19.17 9.70
N VAL A 80 8.20 20.20 10.44
CA VAL A 80 8.66 21.59 10.29
C VAL A 80 9.62 21.93 11.41
N THR A 81 10.73 22.55 11.07
CA THR A 81 11.74 23.00 12.04
C THR A 81 11.74 24.52 12.21
N SER A 82 12.31 25.00 13.32
CA SER A 82 12.55 26.44 13.50
C SER A 82 13.43 27.02 12.39
N THR A 83 14.35 26.22 11.85
CA THR A 83 15.23 26.62 10.74
C THR A 83 14.45 26.92 9.48
N ASP A 84 13.48 26.09 9.13
CA ASP A 84 12.64 26.27 7.93
C ASP A 84 11.90 27.61 7.96
N ILE A 85 11.28 27.94 9.11
CA ILE A 85 10.52 29.18 9.27
C ILE A 85 11.45 30.38 9.38
N TYR A 86 12.59 30.22 10.06
CA TYR A 86 13.62 31.25 10.14
C TYR A 86 14.18 31.60 8.75
N GLU A 87 14.49 30.62 7.91
CA GLU A 87 14.98 30.84 6.55
C GLU A 87 13.97 31.58 5.68
N ALA A 88 12.69 31.27 5.80
CA ALA A 88 11.62 31.99 5.12
C ALA A 88 11.56 33.46 5.59
N ALA A 89 11.61 33.71 6.88
CA ALA A 89 11.63 35.04 7.46
C ALA A 89 12.89 35.83 7.07
N LEU A 90 14.06 35.18 7.15
CA LEU A 90 15.34 35.76 6.74
C LEU A 90 15.34 36.15 5.26
N SER A 91 14.71 35.37 4.40
CA SER A 91 14.61 35.67 2.97
C SER A 91 13.86 37.00 2.69
N ILE A 92 12.77 37.23 3.47
CA ILE A 92 12.02 38.52 3.38
C ILE A 92 12.88 39.66 3.88
N ALA A 93 13.51 39.55 5.05
CA ALA A 93 14.39 40.60 5.59
C ALA A 93 15.57 40.91 4.66
N THR A 94 16.15 39.87 4.07
CA THR A 94 17.25 40.04 3.08
C THR A 94 16.77 40.78 1.84
N LYS A 95 15.58 40.53 1.34
CA LYS A 95 15.00 41.26 0.20
C LYS A 95 14.78 42.73 0.55
N LEU A 96 14.22 43.02 1.72
CA LEU A 96 14.00 44.39 2.20
C LEU A 96 15.31 45.17 2.34
N ASN A 97 16.31 44.60 3.01
CA ASN A 97 17.63 45.21 3.18
C ASN A 97 18.40 45.33 1.85
N GLY A 98 18.18 44.40 0.91
CA GLY A 98 18.77 44.50 -0.43
C GLY A 98 18.23 45.67 -1.24
N LEU A 99 16.96 46.04 -1.05
CA LEU A 99 16.33 47.17 -1.73
C LEU A 99 16.61 48.51 -1.03
N LEU A 100 16.73 48.54 0.30
CA LEU A 100 17.02 49.72 1.11
C LEU A 100 18.04 49.38 2.21
N PRO A 101 19.35 49.34 1.91
CA PRO A 101 20.38 48.80 2.81
C PRO A 101 20.49 49.51 4.16
N ASN A 102 20.14 50.78 4.24
CA ASN A 102 20.25 51.55 5.47
C ASN A 102 19.04 51.43 6.40
N ALA A 103 18.01 50.67 6.01
CA ALA A 103 16.80 50.50 6.81
C ALA A 103 16.97 49.53 7.98
N ASP A 104 17.89 48.56 7.89
CA ASP A 104 18.23 47.57 8.93
C ASP A 104 17.00 46.74 9.42
N PHE A 105 16.29 46.09 8.49
CA PHE A 105 15.23 45.15 8.85
C PHE A 105 15.83 43.94 9.53
N ARG A 106 15.40 43.70 10.77
CA ARG A 106 15.87 42.59 11.60
C ARG A 106 14.91 41.42 11.59
N THR A 107 15.46 40.20 11.50
CA THR A 107 14.74 38.96 11.74
C THR A 107 14.85 38.60 13.23
N VAL A 108 13.71 38.52 13.92
CA VAL A 108 13.65 38.22 15.35
C VAL A 108 12.71 37.08 15.64
N SER A 109 12.96 36.34 16.73
CA SER A 109 12.03 35.28 17.17
C SER A 109 10.75 35.85 17.78
N SER A 110 9.66 35.10 17.73
CA SER A 110 8.36 35.48 18.32
C SER A 110 8.44 35.79 19.83
N SER A 111 9.46 35.32 20.52
CA SER A 111 9.74 35.63 21.94
C SER A 111 10.45 37.00 22.15
N ARG A 112 10.81 37.74 21.10
CA ARG A 112 11.62 38.97 21.17
C ARG A 112 11.11 40.05 20.23
N ILE A 113 9.79 40.24 20.14
CA ILE A 113 9.17 41.27 19.30
C ILE A 113 9.53 42.66 19.84
N PRO A 114 10.08 43.58 19.00
CA PRO A 114 10.40 44.93 19.42
C PRO A 114 9.12 45.71 19.78
N GLU A 115 9.15 46.43 20.90
CA GLU A 115 8.04 47.25 21.36
C GLU A 115 7.73 48.38 20.35
N GLY A 116 6.45 48.59 20.07
CA GLY A 116 5.98 49.69 19.19
C GLY A 116 6.16 49.45 17.69
N MET A 117 6.76 48.37 17.25
CA MET A 117 6.85 48.00 15.84
C MET A 117 5.67 47.10 15.40
N ARG A 118 5.22 47.29 14.16
CA ARG A 118 4.40 46.31 13.47
C ARG A 118 5.24 45.09 13.10
N VAL A 119 4.60 43.98 12.79
CA VAL A 119 5.32 42.76 12.45
C VAL A 119 4.90 42.17 11.08
N ILE A 120 5.88 41.61 10.37
CA ILE A 120 5.68 40.63 9.33
C ILE A 120 5.87 39.28 10.03
N ALA A 121 4.78 38.63 10.43
CA ALA A 121 4.76 37.37 11.15
C ALA A 121 4.91 36.20 10.19
N VAL A 122 6.00 35.47 10.25
CA VAL A 122 6.24 34.24 9.47
C VAL A 122 6.06 33.04 10.41
N GLY A 123 5.06 32.24 10.14
CA GLY A 123 4.64 31.20 11.05
C GLY A 123 3.62 31.69 12.10
N LYS A 124 3.26 30.80 13.03
CA LYS A 124 2.30 31.08 14.09
C LYS A 124 2.94 31.94 15.17
N VAL A 125 2.58 33.23 15.20
CA VAL A 125 3.00 34.19 16.22
C VAL A 125 1.79 34.53 17.07
N GLU A 126 1.85 34.16 18.34
CA GLU A 126 0.76 34.27 19.31
C GLU A 126 0.18 35.69 19.38
N GLY A 127 -1.15 35.78 19.34
CA GLY A 127 -1.88 37.05 19.36
C GLY A 127 -1.84 37.86 18.05
N ILE A 128 -1.09 37.41 17.03
CA ILE A 128 -0.93 38.12 15.75
C ILE A 128 -1.44 37.29 14.57
N SER A 129 -1.01 36.04 14.45
CA SER A 129 -1.31 35.20 13.28
C SER A 129 -2.05 33.90 13.59
N ASP A 130 -2.49 33.68 14.83
CA ASP A 130 -3.11 32.43 15.26
C ASP A 130 -4.29 31.99 14.37
N SER A 131 -5.22 32.91 14.09
CA SER A 131 -6.42 32.61 13.31
C SER A 131 -6.15 32.22 11.85
N TYR A 132 -4.99 32.60 11.32
CA TYR A 132 -4.64 32.27 9.93
C TYR A 132 -4.16 30.84 9.75
N PHE A 133 -3.87 30.14 10.86
CA PHE A 133 -3.49 28.73 10.86
C PHE A 133 -4.68 27.79 11.00
N GLU A 134 -5.84 28.30 11.39
CA GLU A 134 -7.04 27.47 11.51
C GLU A 134 -7.43 26.85 10.16
N GLY A 135 -7.51 25.52 10.12
CA GLY A 135 -7.88 24.75 8.93
C GLY A 135 -6.86 24.77 7.79
N LEU A 136 -5.60 25.25 8.02
CA LEU A 136 -4.52 25.06 7.04
C LEU A 136 -4.16 23.59 6.96
N ARG A 137 -3.90 23.14 5.72
CA ARG A 137 -3.47 21.78 5.39
C ARG A 137 -2.07 21.77 4.80
N PHE A 138 -1.54 20.61 4.49
CA PHE A 138 -0.14 20.35 4.20
C PHE A 138 0.50 21.32 3.18
N ARG A 139 -0.20 21.68 2.09
CA ARG A 139 0.34 22.62 1.07
C ARG A 139 -0.29 24.00 1.11
N ASP A 140 -1.20 24.23 2.05
CA ASP A 140 -1.93 25.49 2.12
C ASP A 140 -1.04 26.61 2.64
N TRP A 141 -1.29 27.82 2.13
CA TRP A 141 -0.71 29.05 2.65
C TRP A 141 -1.72 30.19 2.60
N ARG A 142 -1.53 31.18 3.46
CA ARG A 142 -2.31 32.43 3.51
C ARG A 142 -1.41 33.62 3.74
N LEU A 143 -1.75 34.73 3.08
CA LEU A 143 -1.16 36.05 3.31
C LEU A 143 -2.29 36.99 3.71
N ASP A 144 -2.15 37.66 4.85
CA ASP A 144 -3.18 38.60 5.29
C ASP A 144 -2.60 39.74 6.12
N GLU A 145 -3.45 40.73 6.41
CA GLU A 145 -3.10 41.87 7.26
C GLU A 145 -4.21 42.05 8.29
N THR A 146 -3.83 42.13 9.57
CA THR A 146 -4.72 42.42 10.68
C THR A 146 -4.06 43.40 11.65
N ASN A 147 -4.80 44.48 11.95
CA ASN A 147 -4.32 45.53 12.86
C ASN A 147 -2.95 46.08 12.49
N GLY A 148 -2.67 46.16 11.19
CA GLY A 148 -1.40 46.66 10.66
C GLY A 148 -0.26 45.61 10.67
N ASN A 149 -0.48 44.40 11.13
CA ASN A 149 0.50 43.30 11.07
C ASN A 149 0.23 42.44 9.84
N ILE A 150 1.31 42.01 9.17
CA ILE A 150 1.25 41.12 8.01
C ILE A 150 1.51 39.69 8.48
N SER A 151 0.63 38.73 8.13
CA SER A 151 0.77 37.33 8.44
C SER A 151 1.15 36.53 7.20
N VAL A 152 2.21 35.73 7.31
CA VAL A 152 2.69 34.76 6.33
C VAL A 152 2.50 33.38 6.93
N ALA A 153 1.36 32.76 6.63
CA ALA A 153 0.97 31.48 7.19
C ALA A 153 1.16 30.35 6.18
N GLY A 154 1.68 29.23 6.61
CA GLY A 154 1.84 28.00 5.86
C GLY A 154 1.95 26.82 6.82
N TYR A 155 1.74 25.59 6.32
CA TYR A 155 1.79 24.39 7.17
C TYR A 155 3.15 23.69 7.11
N VAL A 156 3.81 23.69 5.94
CA VAL A 156 5.13 23.06 5.74
C VAL A 156 6.11 24.04 5.09
N HIS A 157 7.39 23.68 5.11
CA HIS A 157 8.48 24.51 4.55
C HIS A 157 8.16 25.03 3.14
N SER A 158 7.71 24.18 2.23
CA SER A 158 7.38 24.59 0.85
C SER A 158 6.25 25.62 0.79
N ALA A 159 5.24 25.52 1.66
CA ALA A 159 4.15 26.50 1.74
C ALA A 159 4.64 27.85 2.26
N PHE A 160 5.47 27.85 3.32
CA PHE A 160 6.13 29.07 3.80
C PHE A 160 7.02 29.70 2.74
N TYR A 161 7.79 28.88 2.01
CA TYR A 161 8.65 29.37 0.94
C TYR A 161 7.83 30.09 -0.14
N ILE A 162 6.78 29.45 -0.66
CA ILE A 162 5.91 30.04 -1.70
C ILE A 162 5.26 31.35 -1.20
N ALA A 163 4.72 31.36 0.02
CA ALA A 163 4.11 32.54 0.61
C ALA A 163 5.15 33.68 0.76
N SER A 164 6.35 33.36 1.21
CA SER A 164 7.45 34.35 1.36
C SER A 164 7.92 34.89 0.03
N GLU A 165 8.01 34.07 -1.03
CA GLU A 165 8.34 34.57 -2.39
C GLU A 165 7.30 35.58 -2.89
N ARG A 166 6.00 35.32 -2.68
CA ARG A 166 4.93 36.26 -3.04
C ARG A 166 5.08 37.59 -2.33
N VAL A 167 5.39 37.57 -1.02
CA VAL A 167 5.69 38.80 -0.27
C VAL A 167 6.86 39.53 -0.91
N LYS A 168 7.98 38.87 -1.16
CA LYS A 168 9.21 39.45 -1.74
C LYS A 168 8.97 40.03 -3.11
N ASP A 169 8.20 39.39 -3.97
CA ASP A 169 7.89 39.88 -5.34
C ASP A 169 7.00 41.10 -5.33
N SER A 170 6.23 41.29 -4.26
CA SER A 170 5.30 42.41 -4.09
C SER A 170 5.89 43.62 -3.39
N ILE A 171 7.15 43.53 -2.93
CA ILE A 171 7.88 44.67 -2.35
C ILE A 171 8.39 45.58 -3.45
N LYS A 172 8.13 46.89 -3.31
CA LYS A 172 8.57 47.95 -4.24
C LYS A 172 9.33 49.04 -3.49
N LEU A 173 10.36 49.55 -4.14
CA LEU A 173 11.04 50.79 -3.72
C LEU A 173 10.46 51.94 -4.57
N ILE A 174 9.82 52.90 -3.92
CA ILE A 174 9.19 54.09 -4.55
C ILE A 174 9.68 55.33 -3.78
N ASP A 175 10.28 56.24 -4.46
CA ASP A 175 10.77 57.52 -3.90
C ASP A 175 11.65 57.39 -2.63
N GLY A 176 12.43 56.30 -2.56
CA GLY A 176 13.33 56.04 -1.43
C GLY A 176 12.69 55.34 -0.24
N GLU A 177 11.42 54.96 -0.32
CA GLU A 177 10.68 54.22 0.70
C GLU A 177 10.23 52.87 0.18
N LEU A 178 10.13 51.86 1.07
CA LEU A 178 9.65 50.52 0.75
C LEU A 178 8.16 50.38 0.98
N TYR A 179 7.52 49.74 0.04
CA TYR A 179 6.09 49.45 0.06
C TYR A 179 5.80 47.98 -0.29
N LEU A 180 4.74 47.44 0.30
CA LEU A 180 4.16 46.17 -0.08
C LEU A 180 2.89 46.46 -0.89
N LYS A 181 2.70 45.80 -2.02
CA LYS A 181 1.43 45.82 -2.73
C LYS A 181 0.34 45.15 -1.89
N LYS A 182 -0.80 45.83 -1.69
CA LYS A 182 -1.92 45.33 -0.90
C LYS A 182 -2.70 44.20 -1.58
N ASP A 183 -2.58 44.04 -2.89
CA ASP A 183 -3.29 43.04 -3.69
C ASP A 183 -2.93 41.61 -3.33
N ILE A 184 -1.80 41.41 -2.67
CA ILE A 184 -1.43 40.06 -2.16
C ILE A 184 -2.04 39.74 -0.79
N LEU A 185 -2.49 40.74 -0.06
CA LEU A 185 -3.10 40.56 1.26
C LEU A 185 -4.53 40.07 1.08
N GLY A 186 -4.94 39.12 1.90
CA GLY A 186 -6.21 38.36 1.72
C GLY A 186 -6.08 37.23 0.69
N THR A 187 -4.91 36.98 0.12
CA THR A 187 -4.70 35.86 -0.80
C THR A 187 -4.34 34.57 -0.07
N SER A 188 -4.79 33.47 -0.60
CA SER A 188 -4.48 32.15 -0.07
C SER A 188 -4.38 31.11 -1.20
N PHE A 189 -3.72 30.03 -0.91
CA PHE A 189 -3.80 28.82 -1.71
C PHE A 189 -4.32 27.71 -0.81
N GLN A 190 -5.32 26.98 -1.28
CA GLN A 190 -5.84 25.78 -0.66
C GLN A 190 -5.75 24.67 -1.68
N ASP A 191 -4.99 23.62 -1.34
CA ASP A 191 -4.89 22.43 -2.18
C ASP A 191 -6.21 21.65 -2.15
N SER A 192 -6.45 20.88 -3.21
CA SER A 192 -7.64 20.02 -3.27
C SER A 192 -7.31 18.66 -2.69
N TYR A 193 -7.87 18.35 -1.54
CA TYR A 193 -7.80 17.04 -0.91
C TYR A 193 -9.11 16.29 -1.12
N SER A 194 -9.03 14.96 -1.33
CA SER A 194 -10.21 14.11 -1.51
C SER A 194 -11.07 14.04 -0.24
N ILE A 195 -10.42 14.15 0.94
CA ILE A 195 -11.07 14.19 2.25
C ILE A 195 -11.05 15.62 2.79
N LYS A 196 -12.23 16.23 2.96
CA LYS A 196 -12.36 17.59 3.50
C LYS A 196 -12.36 17.62 5.02
N ASP A 197 -13.07 16.69 5.63
CA ASP A 197 -13.20 16.55 7.07
C ASP A 197 -12.86 15.12 7.48
N MET A 198 -12.08 14.99 8.55
CA MET A 198 -11.67 13.72 9.10
C MET A 198 -11.85 13.77 10.63
N THR A 199 -12.76 12.95 11.15
CA THR A 199 -13.10 12.96 12.58
C THR A 199 -13.16 11.55 13.17
N VAL A 200 -12.82 11.44 14.43
CA VAL A 200 -13.04 10.26 15.28
C VAL A 200 -13.99 10.67 16.40
N ASN A 201 -15.18 10.06 16.48
CA ASN A 201 -16.25 10.44 17.41
C ASN A 201 -16.51 11.96 17.44
N GLY A 202 -16.56 12.61 16.26
CA GLY A 202 -16.77 14.05 16.09
C GLY A 202 -15.57 14.93 16.45
N LYS A 203 -14.43 14.36 16.85
CA LYS A 203 -13.19 15.10 17.14
C LYS A 203 -12.27 15.10 15.93
N SER A 204 -11.72 16.27 15.61
CA SER A 204 -10.82 16.45 14.47
C SER A 204 -9.57 15.58 14.60
N VAL A 205 -9.24 14.84 13.54
CA VAL A 205 -8.02 14.05 13.42
C VAL A 205 -6.75 14.90 13.46
N PHE A 206 -6.85 16.22 13.21
CA PHE A 206 -5.70 17.12 13.30
C PHE A 206 -5.02 17.15 14.69
N ASP A 207 -5.75 16.75 15.72
CA ASP A 207 -5.27 16.71 17.12
C ASP A 207 -4.77 15.32 17.55
N TYR A 208 -4.69 14.37 16.62
CA TYR A 208 -4.34 12.98 16.92
C TYR A 208 -2.85 12.71 16.69
N GLU A 209 -2.33 11.70 17.38
CA GLU A 209 -1.08 11.04 17.01
C GLU A 209 -1.37 9.62 16.51
N ILE A 210 -0.50 9.07 15.67
CA ILE A 210 -0.51 7.65 15.33
C ILE A 210 0.44 6.95 16.29
N SER A 211 -0.14 6.12 17.16
CA SER A 211 0.60 5.28 18.10
C SER A 211 0.76 3.87 17.53
N TYR A 212 1.93 3.29 17.65
CA TYR A 212 2.17 1.91 17.24
C TYR A 212 2.93 1.13 18.32
N THR A 213 2.78 -0.20 18.30
CA THR A 213 3.49 -1.13 19.18
C THR A 213 4.29 -2.15 18.35
N GLY A 214 5.43 -2.61 18.84
CA GLY A 214 6.25 -3.61 18.18
C GLY A 214 6.75 -3.20 16.79
N ASN A 215 6.70 -4.10 15.80
CA ASN A 215 7.24 -3.88 14.45
C ASN A 215 6.23 -3.21 13.49
N ASN A 216 5.47 -2.22 13.97
CA ASN A 216 4.41 -1.57 13.18
C ASN A 216 4.76 -0.14 12.72
N LEU A 217 6.02 0.27 12.80
CA LEU A 217 6.46 1.60 12.35
C LEU A 217 6.11 1.86 10.89
N ASP A 218 6.35 0.91 10.02
CA ASP A 218 6.09 1.00 8.58
C ASP A 218 4.59 1.16 8.27
N LEU A 219 3.71 0.41 8.95
CA LEU A 219 2.26 0.60 8.85
C LEU A 219 1.81 1.98 9.36
N ALA A 220 2.38 2.44 10.47
CA ALA A 220 2.07 3.74 11.04
C ALA A 220 2.52 4.89 10.10
N GLU A 221 3.69 4.75 9.49
CA GLU A 221 4.19 5.70 8.49
C GLU A 221 3.37 5.66 7.20
N ALA A 222 2.98 4.48 6.72
CA ALA A 222 2.11 4.34 5.57
C ALA A 222 0.74 5.00 5.81
N LEU A 223 0.13 4.79 6.97
CA LEU A 223 -1.12 5.44 7.36
C LEU A 223 -0.97 6.97 7.45
N ARG A 224 0.09 7.47 8.08
CA ARG A 224 0.42 8.91 8.11
C ARG A 224 0.49 9.50 6.71
N ASP A 225 1.23 8.83 5.82
CA ASP A 225 1.43 9.31 4.46
C ASP A 225 0.14 9.27 3.63
N GLN A 226 -0.70 8.30 3.89
CA GLN A 226 -2.04 8.20 3.29
C GLN A 226 -2.96 9.33 3.78
N ILE A 227 -3.03 9.57 5.08
CA ILE A 227 -3.79 10.68 5.67
C ILE A 227 -3.31 12.02 5.12
N ARG A 228 -1.99 12.20 5.00
CA ARG A 228 -1.40 13.38 4.39
C ARG A 228 -1.82 13.54 2.93
N ALA A 229 -1.75 12.47 2.13
CA ALA A 229 -2.07 12.52 0.71
C ALA A 229 -3.56 12.82 0.46
N THR A 230 -4.44 12.22 1.25
CA THR A 230 -5.90 12.29 1.05
C THR A 230 -6.56 13.47 1.78
N GLY A 231 -6.10 13.80 2.98
CA GLY A 231 -6.67 14.81 3.87
C GLY A 231 -5.80 16.03 4.11
N GLY A 232 -4.53 16.00 3.68
CA GLY A 232 -3.59 17.11 3.90
C GLY A 232 -3.18 17.29 5.36
N VAL A 233 -3.24 16.24 6.19
CA VAL A 233 -2.87 16.26 7.61
C VAL A 233 -1.62 15.42 7.82
N LEU A 234 -0.61 15.98 8.50
CA LEU A 234 0.59 15.25 8.87
C LEU A 234 0.56 14.96 10.36
N LEU A 235 0.22 13.72 10.72
CA LEU A 235 0.15 13.30 12.13
C LEU A 235 1.52 12.88 12.65
N PRO A 236 1.83 13.12 13.94
CA PRO A 236 2.97 12.52 14.61
C PRO A 236 2.85 11.00 14.64
N VAL A 237 3.97 10.28 14.46
CA VAL A 237 4.07 8.84 14.63
C VAL A 237 4.92 8.57 15.87
N VAL A 238 4.37 7.86 16.84
CA VAL A 238 4.96 7.69 18.18
C VAL A 238 4.90 6.22 18.59
N GLU A 239 6.04 5.65 18.97
CA GLU A 239 6.07 4.30 19.54
C GLU A 239 5.52 4.33 20.98
N ASN A 240 4.58 3.45 21.27
CA ASN A 240 3.91 3.37 22.59
C ASN A 240 3.39 4.73 23.07
N GLY A 241 2.74 5.49 22.19
CA GLY A 241 2.19 6.81 22.49
C GLY A 241 1.20 6.78 23.65
N THR A 242 1.07 7.90 24.36
CA THR A 242 0.23 8.04 25.55
C THR A 242 -0.80 9.18 25.47
N ALA A 243 -0.93 9.83 24.32
CA ALA A 243 -1.92 10.88 24.11
C ALA A 243 -3.35 10.34 24.30
N GLU A 244 -4.26 11.20 24.71
CA GLU A 244 -5.68 10.85 24.84
C GLU A 244 -6.30 10.56 23.47
N LYS A 245 -5.92 11.35 22.46
CA LYS A 245 -6.39 11.22 21.07
C LYS A 245 -5.35 10.47 20.24
N GLN A 246 -5.65 9.24 19.88
CA GLN A 246 -4.72 8.37 19.17
C GLN A 246 -5.39 7.58 18.03
N ILE A 247 -4.65 7.35 16.97
CA ILE A 247 -4.88 6.23 16.06
C ILE A 247 -3.86 5.15 16.45
N VAL A 248 -4.31 4.04 17.02
CA VAL A 248 -3.46 2.97 17.55
C VAL A 248 -3.34 1.86 16.50
N ILE A 249 -2.11 1.44 16.19
CA ILE A 249 -1.84 0.27 15.35
C ILE A 249 -1.16 -0.79 16.20
N GLU A 250 -1.78 -1.95 16.32
CA GLU A 250 -1.31 -3.03 17.18
C GLU A 250 -1.57 -4.42 16.62
N CYS A 251 -0.72 -5.38 17.00
CA CYS A 251 -0.99 -6.80 16.84
C CYS A 251 -1.74 -7.29 18.07
N SER A 252 -2.91 -7.89 17.86
CA SER A 252 -3.71 -8.52 18.89
C SER A 252 -4.03 -9.96 18.47
N PRO A 253 -3.39 -10.97 19.06
CA PRO A 253 -3.61 -12.38 18.65
C PRO A 253 -5.05 -12.88 18.80
N GLU A 254 -5.89 -12.14 19.53
CA GLU A 254 -7.31 -12.44 19.67
C GLU A 254 -8.16 -11.87 18.52
N THR A 255 -7.57 -10.98 17.71
CA THR A 255 -8.20 -10.43 16.51
C THR A 255 -8.10 -11.47 15.40
N ILE A 256 -9.21 -11.75 14.75
CA ILE A 256 -9.25 -12.57 13.54
C ILE A 256 -9.44 -11.65 12.35
N GLY A 257 -8.53 -11.70 11.38
CA GLY A 257 -8.45 -10.68 10.33
C GLY A 257 -7.86 -9.37 10.87
N TYR A 258 -8.36 -8.25 10.41
CA TYR A 258 -8.05 -6.96 11.02
C TYR A 258 -9.33 -6.23 11.44
N ARG A 259 -9.21 -5.41 12.47
CA ARG A 259 -10.32 -4.68 13.08
C ARG A 259 -10.03 -3.19 13.07
N VAL A 260 -11.04 -2.39 12.77
CA VAL A 260 -11.01 -0.93 12.96
C VAL A 260 -12.15 -0.57 13.91
N ALA A 261 -11.83 -0.08 15.09
CA ALA A 261 -12.82 0.25 16.10
C ALA A 261 -12.56 1.62 16.73
N CYS A 262 -13.64 2.30 17.14
CA CYS A 262 -13.54 3.51 17.94
C CYS A 262 -13.75 3.15 19.41
N GLU A 263 -12.77 3.43 20.26
CA GLU A 263 -12.85 3.25 21.71
C GLU A 263 -12.62 4.60 22.40
N GLY A 264 -13.72 5.28 22.77
CA GLY A 264 -13.65 6.64 23.29
C GLY A 264 -13.09 7.60 22.22
N ASP A 265 -11.98 8.25 22.52
CA ASP A 265 -11.29 9.18 21.61
C ASP A 265 -10.16 8.50 20.81
N LYS A 266 -10.10 7.17 20.80
CA LYS A 266 -9.10 6.42 20.07
C LYS A 266 -9.73 5.70 18.86
N LEU A 267 -9.00 5.68 17.76
CA LEU A 267 -9.25 4.78 16.64
C LEU A 267 -8.24 3.64 16.75
N ILE A 268 -8.71 2.42 16.98
CA ILE A 268 -7.85 1.24 17.13
C ILE A 268 -7.90 0.45 15.83
N ILE A 269 -6.74 0.20 15.27
CA ILE A 269 -6.52 -0.65 14.10
C ILE A 269 -5.67 -1.82 14.58
N SER A 270 -6.29 -2.99 14.70
CA SER A 270 -5.63 -4.21 15.17
C SER A 270 -5.69 -5.32 14.12
N TYR A 271 -4.73 -6.23 14.16
CA TYR A 271 -4.66 -7.41 13.30
C TYR A 271 -4.17 -8.62 14.12
N GLY A 272 -4.50 -9.83 13.66
CA GLY A 272 -4.24 -11.06 14.42
C GLY A 272 -2.90 -11.72 14.09
N ASP A 273 -2.56 -11.86 12.82
CA ASP A 273 -1.37 -12.57 12.38
C ASP A 273 -0.66 -11.90 11.18
N THR A 274 0.35 -12.56 10.65
CA THR A 274 1.17 -12.01 9.54
C THR A 274 0.34 -11.77 8.27
N LEU A 275 -0.57 -12.68 7.91
CA LEU A 275 -1.41 -12.50 6.73
C LEU A 275 -2.40 -11.36 6.94
N ASP A 276 -3.00 -11.28 8.12
CA ASP A 276 -3.93 -10.21 8.48
C ASP A 276 -3.23 -8.83 8.44
N ARG A 277 -1.97 -8.77 8.86
CA ARG A 277 -1.13 -7.59 8.75
C ARG A 277 -0.92 -7.16 7.29
N GLU A 278 -0.57 -8.10 6.41
CA GLU A 278 -0.37 -7.80 4.98
C GLU A 278 -1.68 -7.35 4.31
N LEU A 279 -2.79 -7.96 4.68
CA LEU A 279 -4.11 -7.55 4.21
C LEU A 279 -4.50 -6.16 4.72
N LEU A 280 -4.18 -5.83 5.96
CA LEU A 280 -4.36 -4.50 6.50
C LEU A 280 -3.54 -3.48 5.70
N GLU A 281 -2.25 -3.75 5.45
CA GLU A 281 -1.38 -2.88 4.66
C GLU A 281 -1.94 -2.60 3.26
N MET A 282 -2.36 -3.65 2.54
CA MET A 282 -2.99 -3.53 1.22
C MET A 282 -4.32 -2.76 1.25
N ASN A 283 -5.01 -2.73 2.38
CA ASN A 283 -6.30 -2.06 2.55
C ASN A 283 -6.23 -0.70 3.22
N LEU A 284 -5.08 -0.26 3.70
CA LEU A 284 -4.95 1.07 4.31
C LEU A 284 -5.51 2.17 3.40
N GLU A 285 -5.21 2.11 2.11
CA GLU A 285 -5.80 3.00 1.11
C GLU A 285 -7.33 2.96 1.09
N ARG A 286 -7.91 1.78 1.11
CA ARG A 286 -9.36 1.58 1.06
C ARG A 286 -10.05 2.05 2.33
N THR A 287 -9.41 1.86 3.49
CA THR A 287 -9.93 2.31 4.78
C THR A 287 -10.16 3.82 4.79
N LEU A 288 -9.30 4.57 4.08
CA LEU A 288 -9.39 6.03 3.94
C LEU A 288 -10.18 6.48 2.71
N ASN A 289 -10.28 5.64 1.67
CA ASN A 289 -10.98 5.98 0.42
C ASN A 289 -12.49 5.72 0.46
N ASN A 290 -13.02 5.10 1.50
CA ASN A 290 -14.47 4.97 1.73
C ASN A 290 -15.09 6.29 2.21
N VAL A 291 -14.77 7.37 1.52
CA VAL A 291 -15.27 8.70 1.83
C VAL A 291 -16.72 8.83 1.36
N THR A 292 -17.58 9.28 2.25
CA THR A 292 -18.98 9.60 1.91
C THR A 292 -19.08 10.72 0.88
N SER A 293 -20.20 10.81 0.19
CA SER A 293 -20.48 11.87 -0.77
C SER A 293 -20.33 13.25 -0.11
N GLY A 294 -19.28 13.96 -0.39
CA GLY A 294 -18.99 15.26 0.21
C GLY A 294 -17.58 15.39 0.75
N GLY A 295 -16.76 14.32 0.73
CA GLY A 295 -15.37 14.36 1.14
C GLY A 295 -15.17 14.38 2.65
N SER A 296 -16.15 13.92 3.44
CA SER A 296 -16.01 13.75 4.89
C SER A 296 -15.80 12.28 5.26
N LEU A 297 -14.89 12.03 6.18
CA LEU A 297 -14.65 10.72 6.78
C LEU A 297 -14.87 10.83 8.29
N GLU A 298 -15.87 10.10 8.77
CA GLU A 298 -16.14 10.02 10.21
C GLU A 298 -16.04 8.58 10.68
N TRP A 299 -15.18 8.36 11.68
CA TRP A 299 -15.18 7.15 12.49
C TRP A 299 -15.96 7.42 13.77
N LYS A 300 -17.12 6.84 13.90
CA LYS A 300 -17.99 7.02 15.05
C LYS A 300 -18.56 5.69 15.48
N ASP A 301 -18.33 5.29 16.72
CA ASP A 301 -18.85 4.08 17.36
C ASP A 301 -18.84 2.86 16.41
N VAL A 302 -17.87 2.83 15.53
CA VAL A 302 -17.78 1.83 14.46
C VAL A 302 -16.85 0.74 14.94
N GLU A 303 -17.43 -0.40 15.18
CA GLU A 303 -16.71 -1.66 15.17
C GLU A 303 -16.88 -2.25 13.77
N LYS A 304 -15.88 -2.12 12.93
CA LYS A 304 -15.79 -2.84 11.67
C LYS A 304 -14.73 -3.90 11.84
N GLU A 305 -15.17 -5.10 12.04
CA GLU A 305 -14.34 -6.25 11.82
C GLU A 305 -14.28 -6.48 10.32
N TYR A 306 -13.11 -6.30 9.74
CA TYR A 306 -12.79 -6.84 8.43
C TYR A 306 -12.27 -8.26 8.67
N SER A 307 -13.17 -9.07 9.22
CA SER A 307 -12.89 -10.43 9.51
C SER A 307 -12.86 -11.19 8.19
N LEU A 308 -11.68 -11.69 7.86
CA LEU A 308 -11.56 -12.82 6.94
C LEU A 308 -11.93 -14.12 7.70
N LEU A 309 -12.88 -14.00 8.63
CA LEU A 309 -13.38 -15.04 9.51
C LEU A 309 -13.83 -16.21 8.68
N GLY A 310 -13.25 -17.37 8.99
CA GLY A 310 -13.60 -18.64 8.43
C GLY A 310 -12.92 -18.98 7.10
N GLY A 311 -12.08 -18.09 6.57
CA GLY A 311 -11.31 -18.38 5.35
C GLY A 311 -10.34 -19.54 5.57
N ARG A 312 -10.28 -20.44 4.59
CA ARG A 312 -9.29 -21.50 4.52
C ARG A 312 -8.05 -20.99 3.84
N ARG A 313 -6.88 -21.46 4.27
CA ARG A 313 -5.59 -21.06 3.68
C ARG A 313 -4.89 -22.24 3.03
N LEU A 314 -4.36 -22.04 1.85
CA LEU A 314 -3.49 -23.00 1.18
C LEU A 314 -2.18 -22.35 0.81
N ILE A 315 -1.06 -23.03 1.09
CA ILE A 315 0.26 -22.67 0.60
C ILE A 315 0.70 -23.68 -0.45
N THR A 316 1.23 -23.21 -1.58
CA THR A 316 2.02 -24.02 -2.52
C THR A 316 3.44 -23.51 -2.58
N PHE A 317 4.42 -24.43 -2.54
CA PHE A 317 5.83 -24.08 -2.52
C PHE A 317 6.73 -25.17 -3.12
N ASN A 318 7.39 -24.86 -4.23
CA ASN A 318 8.50 -25.68 -4.72
C ASN A 318 9.73 -25.40 -3.83
N VAL A 319 10.11 -26.39 -3.00
CA VAL A 319 11.16 -26.24 -1.99
C VAL A 319 12.58 -26.40 -2.54
N LEU A 320 12.73 -26.61 -3.84
CA LEU A 320 13.99 -26.88 -4.52
C LEU A 320 14.70 -28.13 -3.97
N ASN A 321 14.76 -29.21 -4.73
CA ASN A 321 15.31 -30.49 -4.29
C ASN A 321 16.78 -30.38 -3.78
N VAL A 322 17.20 -31.34 -2.98
CA VAL A 322 18.51 -31.33 -2.32
C VAL A 322 19.66 -31.66 -3.27
N TRP A 323 19.38 -32.20 -4.44
CA TRP A 323 20.41 -32.59 -5.42
C TRP A 323 21.24 -31.42 -5.93
N ASN A 324 20.79 -30.19 -5.78
CA ASN A 324 21.51 -28.98 -6.14
C ASN A 324 22.57 -28.54 -5.11
N GLY A 325 22.97 -29.46 -4.18
CA GLY A 325 24.15 -29.28 -3.33
C GLY A 325 23.95 -28.40 -2.09
N THR A 326 22.72 -28.08 -1.77
CA THR A 326 22.37 -27.36 -0.54
C THR A 326 21.85 -28.34 0.51
N THR A 327 22.25 -28.16 1.76
CA THR A 327 21.73 -28.98 2.87
C THR A 327 20.33 -28.50 3.24
N PRO A 328 19.36 -29.41 3.57
CA PRO A 328 18.01 -29.02 3.93
C PRO A 328 17.92 -28.04 5.11
N GLY A 329 18.76 -28.19 6.11
CA GLY A 329 18.57 -27.61 7.43
C GLY A 329 18.23 -26.12 7.50
N THR A 330 18.94 -25.25 6.79
CA THR A 330 18.65 -23.79 6.80
C THR A 330 17.43 -23.43 5.96
N ARG A 331 17.18 -24.17 4.89
CA ARG A 331 15.99 -23.99 4.03
C ARG A 331 14.73 -24.48 4.72
N ASP A 332 14.84 -25.61 5.45
CA ASP A 332 13.74 -26.16 6.25
C ASP A 332 13.26 -25.16 7.30
N ASP A 333 14.19 -24.49 7.99
CA ASP A 333 13.86 -23.51 9.04
C ASP A 333 13.09 -22.33 8.46
N ALA A 334 13.51 -21.82 7.29
CA ALA A 334 12.80 -20.71 6.62
C ALA A 334 11.38 -21.14 6.18
N ALA A 335 11.25 -22.33 5.56
CA ALA A 335 9.96 -22.87 5.16
C ALA A 335 9.03 -23.11 6.36
N VAL A 336 9.54 -23.68 7.45
CA VAL A 336 8.76 -23.91 8.68
C VAL A 336 8.32 -22.61 9.31
N LYS A 337 9.22 -21.62 9.40
CA LYS A 337 8.89 -20.31 9.96
C LYS A 337 7.77 -19.63 9.16
N MET A 338 7.86 -19.66 7.84
CA MET A 338 6.82 -19.16 6.95
C MET A 338 5.49 -19.91 7.18
N ILE A 339 5.49 -21.23 7.13
CA ILE A 339 4.28 -22.03 7.34
C ILE A 339 3.62 -21.71 8.68
N LYS A 340 4.42 -21.59 9.75
CA LYS A 340 3.90 -21.23 11.08
C LYS A 340 3.38 -19.82 11.16
N ALA A 341 3.94 -18.89 10.39
CA ALA A 341 3.46 -17.51 10.35
C ALA A 341 2.11 -17.37 9.65
N TYR A 342 1.89 -18.15 8.58
CA TYR A 342 0.65 -18.08 7.80
C TYR A 342 -0.41 -19.11 8.20
N MET A 343 -0.06 -20.11 9.03
CA MET A 343 -0.97 -21.13 9.57
C MET A 343 -1.95 -21.70 8.53
N PRO A 344 -1.47 -22.26 7.40
CA PRO A 344 -2.35 -22.76 6.36
C PRO A 344 -3.12 -24.00 6.78
N ASP A 345 -4.31 -24.18 6.24
CA ASP A 345 -5.08 -25.42 6.39
C ASP A 345 -4.48 -26.55 5.54
N PHE A 346 -3.93 -26.19 4.38
CA PHE A 346 -3.34 -27.10 3.40
C PHE A 346 -1.99 -26.61 2.91
N ILE A 347 -1.02 -27.53 2.80
CA ILE A 347 0.33 -27.25 2.32
C ILE A 347 0.64 -28.19 1.16
N CYS A 348 0.97 -27.64 0.00
CA CYS A 348 1.36 -28.36 -1.21
C CYS A 348 2.83 -28.06 -1.51
N LEU A 349 3.73 -29.04 -1.28
CA LEU A 349 5.14 -28.87 -1.57
C LEU A 349 5.50 -29.59 -2.88
N GLN A 350 6.46 -29.05 -3.64
CA GLN A 350 7.02 -29.69 -4.83
C GLN A 350 8.53 -29.85 -4.64
N GLU A 351 9.11 -30.77 -5.39
CA GLU A 351 10.53 -31.17 -5.29
C GLU A 351 10.96 -31.67 -3.90
N PHE A 352 10.01 -32.17 -3.13
CA PHE A 352 10.23 -32.69 -1.78
C PHE A 352 10.83 -34.09 -1.83
N ASP A 353 12.14 -34.15 -2.10
CA ASP A 353 12.86 -35.40 -2.33
C ASP A 353 13.21 -36.17 -1.04
N ILE A 354 13.90 -37.31 -1.20
CA ILE A 354 14.30 -38.16 -0.08
C ILE A 354 15.25 -37.45 0.90
N GLY A 355 15.96 -36.42 0.45
CA GLY A 355 16.85 -35.64 1.32
C GLY A 355 16.06 -34.87 2.37
N TYR A 356 14.94 -34.25 2.00
CA TYR A 356 14.03 -33.62 2.96
C TYR A 356 13.40 -34.63 3.91
N ARG A 357 13.04 -35.82 3.41
CA ARG A 357 12.41 -36.85 4.23
C ARG A 357 13.32 -37.45 5.27
N ASN A 358 14.61 -37.58 4.98
CA ASN A 358 15.62 -38.14 5.87
C ASN A 358 16.31 -37.09 6.74
N ALA A 359 16.01 -35.80 6.57
CA ALA A 359 16.65 -34.73 7.33
C ALA A 359 16.29 -34.84 8.83
N THR A 360 17.32 -34.97 9.66
CA THR A 360 17.15 -34.89 11.12
C THR A 360 16.76 -33.46 11.50
N ASN A 361 15.67 -33.31 12.24
CA ASN A 361 15.09 -32.00 12.55
C ASN A 361 14.68 -31.20 11.30
N GLY A 362 14.41 -31.90 10.21
CA GLY A 362 13.94 -31.29 8.96
C GLY A 362 12.47 -30.85 9.01
N LEU A 363 11.97 -30.39 7.87
CA LEU A 363 10.63 -29.81 7.72
C LEU A 363 9.54 -30.74 8.27
N ILE A 364 9.58 -32.04 7.96
CA ILE A 364 8.56 -33.00 8.45
C ILE A 364 8.53 -33.01 9.97
N SER A 365 9.67 -33.19 10.63
CA SER A 365 9.72 -33.30 12.09
C SER A 365 9.27 -32.04 12.81
N GLN A 366 9.47 -30.88 12.19
CA GLN A 366 9.07 -29.58 12.73
C GLN A 366 7.59 -29.25 12.52
N LEU A 367 6.95 -29.85 11.48
CA LEU A 367 5.52 -29.64 11.17
C LEU A 367 4.61 -30.65 11.84
N THR A 368 5.11 -31.83 12.24
CA THR A 368 4.26 -32.94 12.76
C THR A 368 3.52 -32.62 14.06
N ALA A 369 3.88 -31.55 14.76
CA ALA A 369 3.09 -31.07 15.90
C ALA A 369 1.67 -30.65 15.46
N ASP A 370 1.56 -29.95 14.33
CA ASP A 370 0.33 -29.28 13.89
C ASP A 370 -0.27 -29.92 12.63
N TYR A 371 0.57 -30.50 11.77
CA TYR A 371 0.20 -31.02 10.45
C TYR A 371 0.43 -32.54 10.35
N ALA A 372 -0.33 -33.16 9.47
CA ALA A 372 -0.10 -34.53 9.04
C ALA A 372 0.08 -34.57 7.52
N GLU A 373 0.95 -35.47 7.05
CA GLU A 373 1.12 -35.73 5.62
C GLU A 373 0.02 -36.67 5.13
N VAL A 374 -0.51 -36.41 3.94
CA VAL A 374 -1.44 -37.34 3.26
C VAL A 374 -0.69 -38.59 2.84
N VAL A 375 -1.12 -39.74 3.35
CA VAL A 375 -0.59 -41.04 2.96
C VAL A 375 -1.32 -41.54 1.73
N VAL A 376 -0.60 -41.88 0.68
CA VAL A 376 -1.17 -42.42 -0.56
C VAL A 376 -0.85 -43.90 -0.73
N SER A 377 -1.76 -44.63 -1.35
CA SER A 377 -1.59 -46.06 -1.63
C SER A 377 -0.90 -46.30 -2.98
N GLY A 378 -0.18 -47.39 -3.12
CA GLY A 378 0.41 -47.84 -4.38
C GLY A 378 1.77 -47.22 -4.73
N VAL A 379 2.30 -46.37 -3.86
CA VAL A 379 3.65 -45.77 -3.94
C VAL A 379 4.24 -45.70 -2.53
N GLU A 380 5.54 -45.94 -2.40
CA GLU A 380 6.21 -45.71 -1.12
C GLU A 380 6.29 -44.20 -0.84
N GLN A 381 5.97 -43.81 0.40
CA GLN A 381 5.90 -42.40 0.79
C GLN A 381 7.23 -41.63 0.49
N ASN A 382 8.36 -42.32 0.54
CA ASN A 382 9.68 -41.71 0.20
C ASN A 382 9.81 -41.29 -1.27
N TYR A 383 8.94 -41.75 -2.14
CA TYR A 383 8.91 -41.38 -3.56
C TYR A 383 7.78 -40.42 -3.90
N VAL A 384 7.04 -39.92 -2.92
CA VAL A 384 6.06 -38.86 -3.08
C VAL A 384 6.79 -37.52 -3.01
N TRP A 385 7.09 -36.94 -4.16
CA TRP A 385 7.83 -35.66 -4.27
C TRP A 385 6.94 -34.44 -4.23
N ASN A 386 5.63 -34.64 -4.32
CA ASN A 386 4.62 -33.58 -4.25
C ASN A 386 3.66 -33.87 -3.08
N PRO A 387 4.15 -33.91 -1.81
CA PRO A 387 3.30 -34.20 -0.68
C PRO A 387 2.26 -33.10 -0.45
N ILE A 388 1.12 -33.52 0.13
CA ILE A 388 0.12 -32.64 0.72
C ILE A 388 0.20 -32.81 2.22
N PHE A 389 0.32 -31.70 2.96
CA PHE A 389 0.13 -31.69 4.42
C PHE A 389 -1.16 -30.92 4.72
N TYR A 390 -1.80 -31.28 5.83
CA TYR A 390 -3.04 -30.68 6.27
C TYR A 390 -3.04 -30.48 7.78
N ASP A 391 -3.75 -29.47 8.26
CA ASP A 391 -3.99 -29.25 9.69
C ASP A 391 -4.74 -30.45 10.26
N LYS A 392 -4.02 -31.29 11.02
CA LYS A 392 -4.55 -32.57 11.53
C LYS A 392 -5.62 -32.39 12.61
N ASP A 393 -5.69 -31.23 13.24
CA ASP A 393 -6.67 -30.92 14.26
C ASP A 393 -8.01 -30.53 13.63
N LYS A 394 -7.97 -29.89 12.45
CA LYS A 394 -9.16 -29.46 11.71
C LYS A 394 -9.71 -30.52 10.75
N TYR A 395 -8.86 -31.29 10.11
CA TYR A 395 -9.26 -32.16 8.99
C TYR A 395 -9.03 -33.66 9.21
N THR A 396 -9.80 -34.46 8.47
CA THR A 396 -9.58 -35.90 8.28
C THR A 396 -9.47 -36.21 6.80
N VAL A 397 -8.62 -37.19 6.45
CA VAL A 397 -8.52 -37.72 5.07
C VAL A 397 -9.60 -38.77 4.86
N GLU A 398 -10.52 -38.55 3.92
CA GLU A 398 -11.55 -39.51 3.50
C GLU A 398 -11.05 -40.41 2.37
N GLU A 399 -10.27 -39.83 1.44
CA GLU A 399 -9.72 -40.56 0.30
C GLU A 399 -8.42 -39.86 -0.16
N SER A 400 -7.51 -40.62 -0.73
CA SER A 400 -6.28 -40.08 -1.31
C SER A 400 -5.79 -40.91 -2.48
N GLY A 401 -4.99 -40.33 -3.33
CA GLY A 401 -4.41 -41.06 -4.45
C GLY A 401 -3.19 -40.38 -5.05
N PHE A 402 -2.51 -41.14 -5.87
CA PHE A 402 -1.29 -40.78 -6.56
C PHE A 402 -1.39 -41.18 -8.04
N VAL A 403 -0.98 -40.28 -8.93
CA VAL A 403 -0.96 -40.54 -10.37
C VAL A 403 0.35 -40.04 -10.96
N TYR A 404 1.09 -40.91 -11.64
CA TYR A 404 2.22 -40.46 -12.47
C TYR A 404 1.72 -39.70 -13.68
N LEU A 405 2.36 -38.57 -13.96
CA LEU A 405 2.05 -37.79 -15.15
C LEU A 405 2.88 -38.29 -16.34
N PRO A 406 2.30 -38.34 -17.53
CA PRO A 406 3.01 -38.83 -18.71
C PRO A 406 4.13 -37.87 -19.09
N ASP A 407 5.36 -38.38 -19.07
CA ASP A 407 6.53 -37.73 -19.66
C ASP A 407 6.75 -38.31 -21.06
N HIS A 408 6.55 -37.51 -22.08
CA HIS A 408 6.66 -37.95 -23.47
C HIS A 408 8.07 -37.88 -24.04
N THR A 409 9.08 -37.50 -23.27
CA THR A 409 10.48 -37.47 -23.74
C THR A 409 11.01 -38.86 -24.07
N THR A 410 10.38 -39.86 -23.53
CA THR A 410 10.71 -41.25 -23.80
C THR A 410 9.41 -42.03 -23.97
N SER A 411 9.18 -42.48 -25.18
CA SER A 411 7.99 -43.17 -25.63
C SER A 411 7.70 -44.44 -24.86
N ASN A 412 7.21 -44.46 -23.72
CA ASN A 412 6.70 -45.53 -22.86
C ASN A 412 7.13 -45.44 -21.39
N GLU A 413 7.83 -44.42 -20.95
CA GLU A 413 8.44 -44.42 -19.63
C GLU A 413 7.58 -43.82 -18.53
N SER A 414 6.56 -43.04 -18.87
CA SER A 414 5.58 -42.54 -17.89
C SER A 414 4.93 -43.62 -17.04
N GLN A 415 4.87 -44.82 -17.57
CA GLN A 415 4.33 -46.00 -16.85
C GLN A 415 5.39 -46.74 -16.05
N ASN A 416 6.67 -46.48 -16.28
CA ASN A 416 7.79 -47.25 -15.74
C ASN A 416 8.55 -46.59 -14.59
N TYR A 417 8.19 -45.34 -14.20
CA TYR A 417 8.79 -44.71 -13.00
C TYR A 417 8.57 -45.54 -11.73
N GLN A 418 7.56 -46.38 -11.71
CA GLN A 418 7.35 -47.34 -10.62
C GLN A 418 8.44 -48.43 -10.55
N ALA A 419 9.09 -48.74 -11.69
CA ALA A 419 10.04 -49.83 -11.78
C ALA A 419 11.48 -49.43 -11.53
N THR A 420 11.81 -48.14 -11.48
CA THR A 420 13.19 -47.62 -11.32
C THR A 420 13.24 -46.46 -10.36
N PRO A 421 13.00 -46.70 -9.08
CA PRO A 421 12.95 -45.66 -8.05
C PRO A 421 14.31 -44.93 -7.84
N ASP A 422 15.38 -45.51 -8.30
CA ASP A 422 16.74 -44.94 -8.27
C ASP A 422 17.00 -43.94 -9.39
N LYS A 423 16.14 -43.80 -10.32
CA LYS A 423 16.22 -42.79 -11.35
C LYS A 423 15.55 -41.52 -10.88
N THR A 424 16.19 -40.94 -10.11
CA THR A 424 16.41 -39.61 -9.56
C THR A 424 15.89 -38.45 -10.39
N SER A 425 15.51 -38.63 -11.60
CA SER A 425 15.10 -37.57 -12.47
C SER A 425 13.60 -37.41 -12.48
N ARG A 426 13.12 -36.47 -11.63
CA ARG A 426 11.93 -35.69 -11.93
C ARG A 426 10.63 -36.51 -11.92
N PHE A 427 10.21 -36.96 -10.75
CA PHE A 427 8.88 -37.53 -10.59
C PHE A 427 7.80 -36.49 -10.88
N ARG A 428 7.28 -36.52 -12.10
CA ARG A 428 6.11 -35.74 -12.47
C ARG A 428 4.87 -36.49 -12.03
N SER A 429 4.16 -35.94 -11.09
CA SER A 429 3.03 -36.61 -10.46
C SER A 429 1.95 -35.63 -10.00
N LEU A 430 0.76 -36.18 -9.82
CA LEU A 430 -0.33 -35.58 -9.08
C LEU A 430 -0.55 -36.38 -7.81
N VAL A 431 -0.47 -35.75 -6.66
CA VAL A 431 -1.03 -36.24 -5.40
C VAL A 431 -2.35 -35.53 -5.19
N TRP A 432 -3.36 -36.28 -4.72
CA TRP A 432 -4.63 -35.68 -4.37
C TRP A 432 -5.19 -36.26 -3.10
N ALA A 433 -5.98 -35.47 -2.38
CA ALA A 433 -6.66 -35.88 -1.17
C ALA A 433 -8.06 -35.30 -1.12
N VAL A 434 -8.98 -36.07 -0.56
CA VAL A 434 -10.29 -35.61 -0.11
C VAL A 434 -10.19 -35.41 1.39
N LEU A 435 -10.33 -34.17 1.82
CA LEU A 435 -10.21 -33.77 3.21
C LEU A 435 -11.57 -33.27 3.71
N LYS A 436 -11.97 -33.73 4.89
CA LYS A 436 -13.21 -33.34 5.53
C LYS A 436 -12.94 -32.51 6.76
N ASP A 437 -13.54 -31.34 6.82
CA ASP A 437 -13.54 -30.49 8.02
C ASP A 437 -14.32 -31.21 9.14
N LYS A 438 -13.67 -31.40 10.28
CA LYS A 438 -14.24 -32.10 11.44
C LYS A 438 -15.40 -31.36 12.09
N THR A 439 -15.42 -30.04 11.93
CA THR A 439 -16.40 -29.15 12.58
C THR A 439 -17.60 -28.91 11.67
N THR A 440 -17.34 -28.51 10.42
CA THR A 440 -18.41 -28.13 9.47
C THR A 440 -18.90 -29.29 8.64
N GLY A 441 -18.09 -30.33 8.47
CA GLY A 441 -18.35 -31.43 7.56
C GLY A 441 -18.09 -31.12 6.08
N GLU A 442 -17.60 -29.93 5.77
CA GLU A 442 -17.23 -29.51 4.40
C GLU A 442 -16.15 -30.42 3.83
N ILE A 443 -16.24 -30.65 2.53
CA ILE A 443 -15.32 -31.51 1.79
C ILE A 443 -14.44 -30.66 0.88
N PHE A 444 -13.13 -30.92 0.96
CA PHE A 444 -12.11 -30.29 0.12
C PHE A 444 -11.39 -31.35 -0.71
N VAL A 445 -11.32 -31.14 -2.02
CA VAL A 445 -10.48 -31.95 -2.92
C VAL A 445 -9.25 -31.13 -3.23
N ILE A 446 -8.12 -31.52 -2.65
CA ILE A 446 -6.83 -30.83 -2.83
C ILE A 446 -5.95 -31.67 -3.74
N GLY A 447 -5.48 -31.08 -4.84
CA GLY A 447 -4.47 -31.67 -5.73
C GLY A 447 -3.16 -30.89 -5.61
N ASN A 448 -2.05 -31.62 -5.60
CA ASN A 448 -0.70 -31.07 -5.67
C ASN A 448 0.04 -31.70 -6.84
N LEU A 449 0.55 -30.87 -7.76
CA LEU A 449 1.20 -31.34 -8.99
C LEU A 449 2.55 -30.67 -9.24
N HIS A 450 3.34 -31.33 -10.10
CA HIS A 450 4.53 -30.74 -10.69
C HIS A 450 4.63 -31.19 -12.15
N PHE A 451 4.46 -30.28 -13.11
CA PHE A 451 4.52 -30.59 -14.54
C PHE A 451 5.96 -30.57 -15.09
N SER A 452 6.14 -31.16 -16.27
CA SER A 452 7.42 -31.22 -16.97
C SER A 452 7.91 -29.82 -17.43
N VAL A 453 9.22 -29.60 -17.36
CA VAL A 453 9.85 -28.30 -17.72
C VAL A 453 10.07 -28.14 -19.23
N THR A 454 10.44 -29.23 -19.94
CA THR A 454 11.23 -29.11 -21.16
C THR A 454 10.50 -29.42 -22.47
N ASP A 455 9.36 -30.09 -22.43
CA ASP A 455 8.83 -30.73 -23.65
C ASP A 455 7.61 -30.03 -24.27
N GLY A 456 7.38 -28.81 -23.82
CA GLY A 456 6.45 -27.89 -24.47
C GLY A 456 4.97 -28.32 -24.36
N ALA A 457 4.17 -27.71 -25.20
CA ALA A 457 2.71 -27.76 -25.14
C ALA A 457 2.12 -29.17 -25.21
N THR A 458 2.74 -30.10 -25.98
CA THR A 458 2.19 -31.45 -26.17
C THR A 458 2.29 -32.27 -24.89
N VAL A 459 3.44 -32.24 -24.20
CA VAL A 459 3.65 -32.98 -22.95
C VAL A 459 2.80 -32.42 -21.85
N GLN A 460 2.92 -31.13 -21.57
CA GLN A 460 2.14 -30.50 -20.51
C GLN A 460 0.64 -30.53 -20.76
N GLY A 461 0.19 -30.49 -22.03
CA GLY A 461 -1.21 -30.69 -22.39
C GLY A 461 -1.71 -32.10 -22.06
N GLY A 462 -0.86 -33.12 -22.27
CA GLY A 462 -1.13 -34.51 -21.86
C GLY A 462 -1.20 -34.66 -20.34
N GLU A 463 -0.22 -34.12 -19.62
CA GLU A 463 -0.18 -34.10 -18.15
C GLU A 463 -1.43 -33.41 -17.59
N ALA A 464 -1.78 -32.22 -18.09
CA ALA A 464 -2.98 -31.51 -17.70
C ALA A 464 -4.25 -32.32 -17.94
N THR A 465 -4.35 -33.06 -19.04
CA THR A 465 -5.50 -33.94 -19.33
C THR A 465 -5.66 -35.02 -18.28
N VAL A 466 -4.58 -35.65 -17.82
CA VAL A 466 -4.59 -36.62 -16.75
C VAL A 466 -5.07 -36.01 -15.45
N VAL A 467 -4.53 -34.83 -15.10
CA VAL A 467 -4.93 -34.10 -13.89
C VAL A 467 -6.41 -33.72 -13.93
N ILE A 468 -6.90 -33.17 -15.04
CA ILE A 468 -8.30 -32.78 -15.24
C ILE A 468 -9.24 -33.97 -15.04
N ASN A 469 -8.95 -35.09 -15.70
CA ASN A 469 -9.79 -36.27 -15.62
C ASN A 469 -9.81 -36.86 -14.21
N THR A 470 -8.65 -36.92 -13.56
CA THR A 470 -8.54 -37.42 -12.19
C THR A 470 -9.31 -36.53 -11.22
N ILE A 471 -9.02 -35.25 -11.20
CA ILE A 471 -9.62 -34.30 -10.23
C ILE A 471 -11.13 -34.18 -10.45
N LYS A 472 -11.61 -34.05 -11.70
CA LYS A 472 -13.04 -34.00 -12.00
C LYS A 472 -13.73 -35.35 -11.61
N GLY A 473 -13.06 -36.47 -11.85
CA GLY A 473 -13.56 -37.77 -11.44
C GLY A 473 -13.66 -37.97 -9.92
N VAL A 474 -12.70 -37.39 -9.18
CA VAL A 474 -12.76 -37.36 -7.70
C VAL A 474 -13.87 -36.44 -7.24
N ALA A 475 -13.86 -35.17 -7.69
CA ALA A 475 -14.85 -34.17 -7.28
C ALA A 475 -16.29 -34.60 -7.55
N ALA A 476 -16.54 -35.29 -8.65
CA ALA A 476 -17.89 -35.80 -8.99
C ALA A 476 -18.48 -36.78 -7.97
N ARG A 477 -17.66 -37.37 -7.09
CA ARG A 477 -18.12 -38.27 -6.03
C ARG A 477 -18.54 -37.55 -4.76
N TYR A 478 -18.21 -36.28 -4.64
CA TYR A 478 -18.42 -35.48 -3.44
C TYR A 478 -19.19 -34.19 -3.80
N GLU A 479 -20.50 -34.26 -3.69
CA GLU A 479 -21.37 -33.13 -4.04
C GLU A 479 -21.06 -31.91 -3.16
N GLY A 480 -20.91 -30.72 -3.80
CA GLY A 480 -20.65 -29.48 -3.09
C GLY A 480 -19.21 -29.32 -2.56
N CYS A 481 -18.29 -30.23 -2.93
CA CYS A 481 -16.91 -30.10 -2.49
C CYS A 481 -16.19 -28.87 -3.09
N THR A 482 -15.32 -28.24 -2.31
CA THR A 482 -14.37 -27.25 -2.79
C THR A 482 -13.17 -27.96 -3.39
N THR A 483 -12.81 -27.63 -4.64
CA THR A 483 -11.72 -28.29 -5.36
C THR A 483 -10.62 -27.31 -5.70
N LEU A 484 -9.39 -27.58 -5.23
CA LEU A 484 -8.19 -26.80 -5.52
C LEU A 484 -7.10 -27.70 -6.09
N VAL A 485 -6.38 -27.21 -7.07
CA VAL A 485 -5.18 -27.85 -7.63
C VAL A 485 -4.05 -26.85 -7.58
N ALA A 486 -3.08 -27.13 -6.75
CA ALA A 486 -1.91 -26.29 -6.53
C ALA A 486 -0.64 -26.95 -7.07
N GLY A 487 0.40 -26.19 -7.34
CA GLY A 487 1.69 -26.74 -7.70
C GLY A 487 2.49 -25.92 -8.68
N ASP A 488 3.62 -26.49 -9.08
CA ASP A 488 4.49 -25.98 -10.13
C ASP A 488 4.03 -26.52 -11.50
N TYR A 489 3.42 -25.66 -12.28
CA TYR A 489 2.92 -25.98 -13.62
C TYR A 489 4.00 -25.82 -14.68
N ASN A 490 5.17 -25.31 -14.35
CA ASN A 490 6.25 -25.01 -15.29
C ASN A 490 5.77 -24.28 -16.55
N SER A 491 4.67 -23.57 -16.46
CA SER A 491 4.08 -22.78 -17.54
C SER A 491 3.32 -21.58 -17.01
N ASN A 492 3.42 -20.48 -17.73
CA ASN A 492 2.64 -19.29 -17.43
C ASN A 492 1.28 -19.31 -18.14
N ARG A 493 0.40 -18.40 -17.73
CA ARG A 493 -0.98 -18.30 -18.22
C ARG A 493 -1.12 -17.86 -19.68
N GLN A 494 -0.10 -17.28 -20.27
CA GLN A 494 -0.17 -16.78 -21.66
C GLN A 494 -0.18 -17.90 -22.70
N SER A 495 0.27 -19.07 -22.31
CA SER A 495 0.27 -20.23 -23.21
C SER A 495 -1.03 -21.02 -23.08
N SER A 496 -1.94 -20.84 -24.02
CA SER A 496 -3.24 -21.53 -24.04
C SER A 496 -3.16 -23.05 -24.25
N THR A 497 -2.01 -23.55 -24.65
CA THR A 497 -1.79 -24.98 -24.99
C THR A 497 -0.88 -25.70 -24.02
N MET A 498 -0.27 -25.02 -23.08
CA MET A 498 0.54 -25.61 -22.01
C MET A 498 -0.30 -25.90 -20.77
N GLY A 499 0.31 -26.52 -19.77
CA GLY A 499 -0.35 -27.08 -18.59
C GLY A 499 -1.45 -26.22 -17.99
N VAL A 500 -1.13 -25.01 -17.50
CA VAL A 500 -2.12 -24.13 -16.88
C VAL A 500 -3.19 -23.67 -17.88
N GLY A 501 -2.81 -23.30 -19.10
CA GLY A 501 -3.75 -22.87 -20.15
C GLY A 501 -4.72 -23.97 -20.56
N THR A 502 -4.25 -25.21 -20.63
CA THR A 502 -5.11 -26.37 -20.91
C THR A 502 -6.14 -26.55 -19.80
N MET A 503 -5.75 -26.46 -18.53
CA MET A 503 -6.69 -26.56 -17.41
C MET A 503 -7.73 -25.44 -17.41
N LEU A 504 -7.32 -24.21 -17.64
CA LEU A 504 -8.24 -23.06 -17.74
C LEU A 504 -9.26 -23.25 -18.88
N SER A 505 -8.81 -23.76 -20.04
CA SER A 505 -9.71 -24.05 -21.19
C SER A 505 -10.74 -25.14 -20.88
N GLN A 506 -10.48 -25.98 -19.89
CA GLN A 506 -11.34 -27.06 -19.44
C GLN A 506 -12.18 -26.70 -18.20
N GLY A 507 -12.32 -25.42 -17.91
CA GLY A 507 -13.25 -24.90 -16.92
C GLY A 507 -12.69 -24.81 -15.50
N PHE A 508 -11.38 -24.83 -15.33
CA PHE A 508 -10.74 -24.39 -14.10
C PHE A 508 -10.63 -22.86 -14.09
N TYR A 509 -10.60 -22.29 -12.91
CA TYR A 509 -10.42 -20.87 -12.65
C TYR A 509 -9.09 -20.65 -11.93
N ASP A 510 -8.31 -19.66 -12.38
CA ASP A 510 -7.15 -19.24 -11.61
C ASP A 510 -7.62 -18.40 -10.40
N THR A 511 -7.24 -18.82 -9.22
CA THR A 511 -7.61 -18.14 -7.98
C THR A 511 -7.01 -16.74 -7.88
N TYR A 512 -5.89 -16.48 -8.58
CA TYR A 512 -5.33 -15.15 -8.74
C TYR A 512 -6.33 -14.13 -9.32
N ASP A 513 -7.09 -14.52 -10.36
CA ASP A 513 -8.07 -13.62 -10.99
C ASP A 513 -9.26 -13.30 -10.09
N ARG A 514 -9.51 -14.17 -9.10
CA ARG A 514 -10.64 -14.06 -8.20
C ARG A 514 -10.28 -13.33 -6.90
N ALA A 515 -8.97 -13.14 -6.63
CA ALA A 515 -8.51 -12.57 -5.39
C ALA A 515 -8.83 -11.07 -5.29
N TYR A 516 -9.41 -10.68 -4.16
CA TYR A 516 -9.62 -9.27 -3.81
C TYR A 516 -8.30 -8.56 -3.57
N HIS A 517 -7.37 -9.26 -2.89
CA HIS A 517 -6.03 -8.79 -2.59
C HIS A 517 -5.03 -9.68 -3.29
N ARG A 518 -4.12 -9.09 -4.05
CA ARG A 518 -3.08 -9.82 -4.75
C ARG A 518 -1.90 -8.91 -5.05
N ASN A 519 -0.71 -9.48 -4.95
CA ASN A 519 0.49 -8.84 -5.46
C ASN A 519 0.83 -9.37 -6.87
N ASP A 520 1.72 -8.68 -7.58
CA ASP A 520 2.01 -8.97 -8.99
C ASP A 520 3.46 -9.46 -9.17
N TYR A 521 3.86 -10.49 -8.40
CA TYR A 521 5.19 -11.07 -8.51
C TYR A 521 5.17 -12.36 -9.33
N ALA A 522 6.29 -12.64 -10.03
CA ALA A 522 6.59 -13.96 -10.56
C ALA A 522 6.83 -14.94 -9.40
N THR A 523 6.59 -16.23 -9.63
CA THR A 523 6.83 -17.25 -8.61
C THR A 523 8.21 -17.90 -8.72
N ALA A 524 8.86 -17.87 -9.90
CA ALA A 524 10.21 -18.37 -10.10
C ALA A 524 11.23 -17.23 -10.18
N HIS A 525 12.39 -17.44 -9.58
CA HIS A 525 13.46 -16.46 -9.51
C HIS A 525 14.86 -17.11 -9.37
N THR A 526 15.90 -16.32 -9.33
CA THR A 526 17.22 -16.81 -8.91
C THR A 526 17.28 -16.82 -7.38
N THR A 527 17.65 -17.92 -6.75
CA THR A 527 17.80 -18.03 -5.29
C THR A 527 18.49 -16.81 -4.68
N GLY A 528 17.89 -16.24 -3.64
CA GLY A 528 18.37 -15.04 -2.96
C GLY A 528 18.11 -13.72 -3.69
N LYS A 529 17.30 -13.72 -4.76
CA LYS A 529 16.93 -12.50 -5.49
C LYS A 529 15.42 -12.35 -5.54
N ALA A 530 14.95 -11.11 -5.39
CA ALA A 530 13.55 -10.81 -5.56
C ALA A 530 13.06 -11.20 -6.97
N PRO A 531 11.86 -11.83 -7.09
CA PRO A 531 11.27 -12.15 -8.38
C PRO A 531 10.95 -10.88 -9.17
N SER A 532 10.82 -11.03 -10.49
CA SER A 532 10.30 -9.96 -11.34
C SER A 532 8.81 -9.73 -11.06
N THR A 533 8.32 -8.54 -11.39
CA THR A 533 6.88 -8.28 -11.43
C THR A 533 6.25 -8.86 -12.68
N GLY A 534 4.92 -9.01 -12.68
CA GLY A 534 4.16 -9.51 -13.82
C GLY A 534 3.75 -10.97 -13.69
N TYR A 535 2.94 -11.29 -12.67
CA TYR A 535 2.40 -12.62 -12.42
C TYR A 535 1.89 -13.32 -13.69
N LEU A 536 1.06 -12.66 -14.47
CA LEU A 536 0.43 -13.26 -15.65
C LEU A 536 1.42 -13.78 -16.70
N LYS A 537 2.63 -13.23 -16.74
CA LYS A 537 3.66 -13.57 -17.74
C LYS A 537 4.72 -14.50 -17.21
N ASN A 538 4.99 -14.42 -15.91
CA ASN A 538 6.21 -14.95 -15.34
C ASN A 538 5.96 -15.96 -14.21
N ALA A 539 4.73 -16.02 -13.65
CA ALA A 539 4.41 -17.04 -12.65
C ALA A 539 4.25 -18.41 -13.32
N ILE A 540 4.82 -19.42 -12.70
CA ILE A 540 4.74 -20.83 -13.10
C ILE A 540 4.16 -21.72 -12.02
N ASP A 541 4.06 -21.21 -10.80
CA ASP A 541 3.32 -21.84 -9.70
C ASP A 541 1.93 -21.22 -9.63
N HIS A 542 0.91 -22.05 -9.56
CA HIS A 542 -0.49 -21.62 -9.60
C HIS A 542 -1.35 -22.41 -8.60
N VAL A 543 -2.45 -21.78 -8.22
CA VAL A 543 -3.54 -22.46 -7.53
C VAL A 543 -4.80 -22.28 -8.38
N LEU A 544 -5.31 -23.39 -8.93
CA LEU A 544 -6.52 -23.39 -9.75
C LEU A 544 -7.67 -24.02 -8.98
N SER A 545 -8.88 -23.55 -9.20
CA SER A 545 -10.11 -24.13 -8.63
C SER A 545 -11.04 -24.64 -9.72
N LEU A 546 -11.82 -25.67 -9.43
CA LEU A 546 -12.84 -26.17 -10.35
C LEU A 546 -14.13 -25.33 -10.30
N GLN A 547 -14.33 -24.58 -9.23
CA GLN A 547 -15.45 -23.65 -9.06
C GLN A 547 -14.95 -22.19 -8.95
N GLN A 548 -15.88 -21.25 -9.12
CA GLN A 548 -15.61 -19.86 -8.81
C GLN A 548 -15.63 -19.67 -7.29
N LEU A 549 -14.46 -19.59 -6.69
CA LEU A 549 -14.30 -19.34 -5.26
C LEU A 549 -14.34 -17.86 -4.93
N ASP A 550 -14.73 -17.56 -3.70
CA ASP A 550 -14.52 -16.29 -3.05
C ASP A 550 -13.09 -16.27 -2.47
N VAL A 551 -12.14 -15.69 -3.22
CA VAL A 551 -10.73 -15.65 -2.84
C VAL A 551 -10.43 -14.28 -2.24
N GLN A 552 -10.09 -14.28 -0.96
CA GLN A 552 -9.79 -13.06 -0.22
C GLN A 552 -8.38 -12.54 -0.53
N ALA A 553 -7.42 -13.45 -0.59
CA ALA A 553 -6.03 -13.10 -0.85
C ALA A 553 -5.34 -14.11 -1.78
N TYR A 554 -4.41 -13.61 -2.59
CA TYR A 554 -3.43 -14.37 -3.36
C TYR A 554 -2.09 -13.64 -3.28
N LEU A 555 -1.17 -14.14 -2.48
CA LEU A 555 0.11 -13.50 -2.22
C LEU A 555 1.28 -14.42 -2.61
N VAL A 556 2.17 -13.90 -3.43
CA VAL A 556 3.48 -14.49 -3.69
C VAL A 556 4.44 -13.90 -2.67
N LEU A 557 5.04 -14.74 -1.82
CA LEU A 557 5.89 -14.31 -0.71
C LEU A 557 7.31 -14.02 -1.19
N VAL A 558 7.82 -12.85 -0.83
CA VAL A 558 9.10 -12.33 -1.36
C VAL A 558 10.07 -11.89 -0.26
N ASP A 559 9.89 -12.37 0.96
CA ASP A 559 10.78 -12.10 2.07
C ASP A 559 12.19 -12.64 1.81
N GLU A 560 13.22 -11.90 2.22
CA GLU A 560 14.63 -12.24 1.97
C GLU A 560 15.01 -13.65 2.47
N GLU A 561 14.47 -14.05 3.62
CA GLU A 561 14.70 -15.36 4.21
C GLU A 561 14.12 -16.48 3.32
N ILE A 562 12.89 -16.29 2.82
CA ILE A 562 12.21 -17.24 1.93
C ILE A 562 12.88 -17.30 0.56
N LEU A 563 13.23 -16.15 -0.01
CA LEU A 563 13.95 -16.09 -1.29
C LEU A 563 15.29 -16.80 -1.27
N SER A 564 15.89 -16.92 -0.09
CA SER A 564 17.13 -17.67 0.11
C SER A 564 16.95 -19.18 0.24
N ALA A 565 15.71 -19.64 0.49
CA ALA A 565 15.39 -21.04 0.71
C ALA A 565 15.15 -21.83 -0.58
N SER A 566 14.66 -21.17 -1.65
CA SER A 566 14.35 -21.80 -2.93
C SER A 566 14.62 -20.85 -4.09
N ASP A 567 14.53 -21.32 -5.33
CA ASP A 567 14.43 -20.53 -6.55
C ASP A 567 12.96 -20.31 -6.97
N HIS A 568 12.03 -20.70 -6.11
CA HIS A 568 10.62 -20.38 -6.18
C HIS A 568 10.17 -19.61 -4.95
N SER A 569 9.20 -18.73 -5.14
CA SER A 569 8.49 -18.04 -4.06
C SER A 569 7.23 -18.82 -3.68
N PRO A 570 6.97 -19.07 -2.39
CA PRO A 570 5.71 -19.65 -1.96
C PRO A 570 4.54 -18.76 -2.36
N THR A 571 3.42 -19.38 -2.65
CA THR A 571 2.15 -18.70 -2.88
C THR A 571 1.15 -19.08 -1.80
N VAL A 572 0.57 -18.08 -1.15
CA VAL A 572 -0.49 -18.23 -0.15
C VAL A 572 -1.80 -17.76 -0.76
N ILE A 573 -2.83 -18.56 -0.64
CA ILE A 573 -4.20 -18.12 -0.90
C ILE A 573 -5.06 -18.21 0.35
N GLN A 574 -6.01 -17.30 0.49
CA GLN A 574 -7.09 -17.39 1.47
C GLN A 574 -8.43 -17.34 0.72
N PHE A 575 -9.34 -18.27 1.05
CA PHE A 575 -10.61 -18.45 0.35
C PHE A 575 -11.72 -18.93 1.29
N ASN A 576 -12.97 -18.65 0.91
CA ASN A 576 -14.18 -19.12 1.58
C ASN A 576 -14.90 -20.15 0.73
#